data_bea5b4e116e4a5d457a6acb9d872a230
#
_entry.id   bea5b4e116e4a5d457a6acb9d872a230
#
_cell.length_a   1.000
_cell.length_b   1.000
_cell.length_c   1.000
_cell.angle_alpha   90.00
_cell.angle_beta   90.00
_cell.angle_gamma   90.00
#
_symmetry.space_group_name_H-M   'P 1'
#
loop_
_entity.id
_entity.type
_entity.pdbx_description
1 polymer ?
#
loop_
_entity_poly.entity_id
_entity_poly.type
_entity_poly.pdbx_seq_one_letter_code
_entity_poly.pdbx_strand_id
1 'polypeptide(L)'
;MARQRILPTPQQARDGVPLALDNADRHLDAGRVLAVEQLHGPAVAHLIYAIEETEKARALGQIWVNSWQRRGNGDATDHELRRRIFDHSARHKAAADKTWAIGPFWTVMAEATREHVRLSPQHTPQERVAIALAQHPEALPLDWHDRAGPTREAALYVDLGADGWHTPGDFAAETYESLRPMAAGYLRYTRTAFEQHKWEVEHRPTS
;
A
#
# COMPACT_ATOMS: atom_id res chain seq x y z
N MET A 1 24.98 5.97 -18.32
CA MET A 1 24.26 7.23 -18.06
C MET A 1 23.03 6.94 -17.22
N ALA A 2 22.92 7.49 -16.00
CA ALA A 2 21.72 7.36 -15.17
C ALA A 2 20.59 8.15 -15.86
N ARG A 3 19.47 7.48 -16.18
CA ARG A 3 18.28 8.15 -16.71
C ARG A 3 17.79 9.15 -15.67
N GLN A 4 17.66 10.41 -16.06
CA GLN A 4 17.08 11.44 -15.20
C GLN A 4 15.63 11.02 -14.87
N ARG A 5 15.35 10.78 -13.59
CA ARG A 5 14.01 10.41 -13.10
C ARG A 5 13.16 11.67 -13.03
N ILE A 6 12.38 11.94 -14.08
CA ILE A 6 11.52 13.13 -14.19
C ILE A 6 10.11 12.73 -13.72
N LEU A 7 9.46 13.61 -12.97
CA LEU A 7 8.03 13.42 -12.62
C LEU A 7 7.19 13.39 -13.90
N PRO A 8 6.20 12.49 -14.01
CA PRO A 8 5.30 12.46 -15.12
C PRO A 8 4.41 13.72 -15.16
N THR A 9 3.99 14.12 -16.34
CA THR A 9 2.91 15.09 -16.49
C THR A 9 1.61 14.55 -15.89
N PRO A 10 0.61 15.40 -15.56
CA PRO A 10 -0.68 14.94 -15.03
C PRO A 10 -1.35 13.89 -15.92
N GLN A 11 -1.29 14.05 -17.24
CA GLN A 11 -1.86 13.09 -18.19
C GLN A 11 -1.09 11.76 -18.16
N GLN A 12 0.24 11.80 -18.19
CA GLN A 12 1.07 10.60 -18.06
C GLN A 12 0.85 9.89 -16.72
N ALA A 13 0.65 10.67 -15.65
CA ALA A 13 0.34 10.12 -14.33
C ALA A 13 -1.02 9.41 -14.32
N ARG A 14 -2.07 10.03 -14.88
CA ARG A 14 -3.38 9.42 -15.05
C ARG A 14 -3.29 8.08 -15.79
N ASP A 15 -2.61 8.07 -16.94
CA ASP A 15 -2.47 6.88 -17.78
C ASP A 15 -1.60 5.80 -17.11
N GLY A 16 -0.68 6.21 -16.24
CA GLY A 16 0.19 5.31 -15.49
C GLY A 16 -0.49 4.59 -14.31
N VAL A 17 -1.58 5.15 -13.76
CA VAL A 17 -2.28 4.53 -12.61
C VAL A 17 -2.77 3.12 -12.94
N PRO A 18 -3.57 2.87 -14.00
CA PRO A 18 -4.03 1.52 -14.32
C PRO A 18 -2.87 0.56 -14.57
N LEU A 19 -1.80 1.02 -15.22
CA LEU A 19 -0.63 0.17 -15.49
C LEU A 19 0.05 -0.31 -14.21
N ALA A 20 0.17 0.55 -13.20
CA ALA A 20 0.74 0.18 -11.91
C ALA A 20 -0.20 -0.74 -11.11
N LEU A 21 -1.53 -0.50 -11.16
CA LEU A 21 -2.53 -1.37 -10.53
C LEU A 21 -2.55 -2.76 -11.17
N ASP A 22 -2.47 -2.85 -12.50
CA ASP A 22 -2.41 -4.13 -13.22
C ASP A 22 -1.10 -4.88 -12.91
N ASN A 23 0.00 -4.16 -12.71
CA ASN A 23 1.26 -4.78 -12.27
C ASN A 23 1.16 -5.30 -10.82
N ALA A 24 0.48 -4.59 -9.93
CA ALA A 24 0.19 -5.05 -8.58
C ALA A 24 -0.66 -6.34 -8.58
N ASP A 25 -1.69 -6.44 -9.43
CA ASP A 25 -2.47 -7.67 -9.61
C ASP A 25 -1.59 -8.84 -10.06
N ARG A 26 -0.71 -8.62 -11.04
CA ARG A 26 0.22 -9.67 -11.50
C ARG A 26 1.12 -10.17 -10.38
N HIS A 27 1.56 -9.28 -9.50
CA HIS A 27 2.33 -9.67 -8.32
C HIS A 27 1.49 -10.48 -7.32
N LEU A 28 0.22 -10.11 -7.07
CA LEU A 28 -0.68 -10.90 -6.24
C LEU A 28 -0.89 -12.30 -6.81
N ASP A 29 -1.13 -12.41 -8.12
CA ASP A 29 -1.30 -13.69 -8.80
C ASP A 29 -0.03 -14.55 -8.76
N ALA A 30 1.14 -13.96 -9.01
CA ALA A 30 2.41 -14.65 -8.91
C ALA A 30 2.66 -15.16 -7.48
N GLY A 31 2.40 -14.33 -6.46
CA GLY A 31 2.49 -14.75 -5.05
C GLY A 31 1.56 -15.93 -4.74
N ARG A 32 0.33 -15.93 -5.27
CA ARG A 32 -0.61 -17.03 -5.10
C ARG A 32 -0.10 -18.34 -5.73
N VAL A 33 0.43 -18.29 -6.95
CA VAL A 33 0.99 -19.47 -7.62
C VAL A 33 2.18 -20.03 -6.85
N LEU A 34 3.10 -19.15 -6.42
CA LEU A 34 4.28 -19.57 -5.65
C LEU A 34 3.90 -20.19 -4.29
N ALA A 35 2.89 -19.64 -3.62
CA ALA A 35 2.41 -20.20 -2.35
C ALA A 35 1.79 -21.60 -2.52
N VAL A 36 1.07 -21.86 -3.61
CA VAL A 36 0.56 -23.20 -3.95
C VAL A 36 1.71 -24.20 -4.15
N GLU A 37 2.82 -23.75 -4.73
CA GLU A 37 4.04 -24.55 -4.90
C GLU A 37 4.91 -24.59 -3.62
N GLN A 38 4.40 -24.12 -2.47
CA GLN A 38 5.10 -24.06 -1.18
C GLN A 38 6.36 -23.17 -1.17
N LEU A 39 6.51 -22.28 -2.14
CA LEU A 39 7.59 -21.30 -2.24
C LEU A 39 7.22 -20.03 -1.48
N HIS A 40 7.07 -20.12 -0.15
CA HIS A 40 6.48 -19.06 0.67
C HIS A 40 7.33 -17.79 0.70
N GLY A 41 8.67 -17.86 0.73
CA GLY A 41 9.55 -16.71 0.65
C GLY A 41 9.30 -15.89 -0.62
N PRO A 42 9.54 -16.45 -1.83
CA PRO A 42 9.20 -15.77 -3.07
C PRO A 42 7.75 -15.26 -3.14
N ALA A 43 6.78 -16.02 -2.60
CA ALA A 43 5.38 -15.59 -2.53
C ALA A 43 5.20 -14.32 -1.71
N VAL A 44 5.84 -14.23 -0.52
CA VAL A 44 5.85 -13.05 0.35
C VAL A 44 6.49 -11.85 -0.36
N ALA A 45 7.62 -12.04 -1.05
CA ALA A 45 8.27 -10.97 -1.82
C ALA A 45 7.32 -10.39 -2.88
N HIS A 46 6.57 -11.23 -3.57
CA HIS A 46 5.58 -10.79 -4.55
C HIS A 46 4.43 -9.99 -3.92
N LEU A 47 3.96 -10.34 -2.72
CA LEU A 47 2.97 -9.53 -1.99
C LEU A 47 3.53 -8.14 -1.63
N ILE A 48 4.80 -8.06 -1.25
CA ILE A 48 5.46 -6.77 -0.97
C ILE A 48 5.56 -5.93 -2.25
N TYR A 49 5.93 -6.52 -3.40
CA TYR A 49 5.91 -5.82 -4.68
C TYR A 49 4.51 -5.34 -5.07
N ALA A 50 3.45 -6.12 -4.79
CA ALA A 50 2.08 -5.68 -5.03
C ALA A 50 1.73 -4.42 -4.23
N ILE A 51 2.13 -4.34 -2.96
CA ILE A 51 1.96 -3.15 -2.12
C ILE A 51 2.75 -1.97 -2.68
N GLU A 52 3.99 -2.19 -3.11
CA GLU A 52 4.84 -1.14 -3.69
C GLU A 52 4.27 -0.58 -4.99
N GLU A 53 3.76 -1.41 -5.88
CA GLU A 53 3.15 -0.96 -7.14
C GLU A 53 1.80 -0.26 -6.88
N THR A 54 1.04 -0.71 -5.88
CA THR A 54 -0.17 -0.02 -5.42
C THR A 54 0.13 1.38 -4.91
N GLU A 55 1.19 1.55 -4.11
CA GLU A 55 1.61 2.86 -3.62
C GLU A 55 2.11 3.78 -4.74
N LYS A 56 2.79 3.22 -5.72
CA LYS A 56 3.18 3.95 -6.93
C LYS A 56 1.94 4.43 -7.72
N ALA A 57 0.92 3.59 -7.87
CA ALA A 57 -0.35 3.99 -8.48
C ALA A 57 -0.99 5.15 -7.72
N ARG A 58 -0.96 5.13 -6.39
CA ARG A 58 -1.48 6.22 -5.56
C ARG A 58 -0.69 7.51 -5.74
N ALA A 59 0.64 7.44 -5.78
CA ALA A 59 1.48 8.62 -6.02
C ALA A 59 1.20 9.23 -7.39
N LEU A 60 1.00 8.40 -8.42
CA LEU A 60 0.57 8.86 -9.74
C LEU A 60 -0.82 9.50 -9.70
N GLY A 61 -1.79 8.86 -9.05
CA GLY A 61 -3.13 9.41 -8.86
C GLY A 61 -3.11 10.78 -8.16
N GLN A 62 -2.24 10.96 -7.17
CA GLN A 62 -2.07 12.23 -6.48
C GLN A 62 -1.58 13.35 -7.42
N ILE A 63 -0.62 13.07 -8.30
CA ILE A 63 -0.16 14.06 -9.31
C ILE A 63 -1.33 14.48 -10.20
N TRP A 64 -2.13 13.52 -10.67
CA TRP A 64 -3.28 13.81 -11.52
C TRP A 64 -4.33 14.64 -10.77
N VAL A 65 -4.75 14.23 -9.58
CA VAL A 65 -5.79 14.92 -8.78
C VAL A 65 -5.35 16.33 -8.39
N ASN A 66 -4.09 16.54 -7.97
CA ASN A 66 -3.57 17.85 -7.60
C ASN A 66 -3.65 18.85 -8.75
N SER A 67 -3.43 18.39 -10.00
CA SER A 67 -3.53 19.24 -11.19
C SER A 67 -4.94 19.79 -11.44
N TRP A 68 -5.98 19.07 -11.01
CA TRP A 68 -7.38 19.44 -11.16
C TRP A 68 -7.90 20.32 -10.04
N GLN A 69 -7.42 20.09 -8.83
CA GLN A 69 -7.95 20.76 -7.65
C GLN A 69 -7.36 22.16 -7.42
N ARG A 70 -6.36 22.57 -8.23
CA ARG A 70 -5.60 23.85 -8.04
C ARG A 70 -5.19 24.08 -6.57
N ARG A 71 -4.95 23.01 -5.82
CA ARG A 71 -4.59 23.11 -4.41
C ARG A 71 -3.13 23.52 -4.29
N GLY A 72 -2.95 24.76 -3.81
CA GLY A 72 -1.70 25.15 -3.18
C GLY A 72 -1.72 24.67 -1.72
N ASN A 73 -0.55 24.23 -1.24
CA ASN A 73 -0.17 24.08 0.18
C ASN A 73 -0.96 23.05 1.01
N GLY A 74 -0.47 21.84 1.05
CA GLY A 74 -0.88 20.72 1.91
C GLY A 74 -0.69 19.38 1.27
N ASP A 75 -0.51 19.33 -0.03
CA ASP A 75 -0.28 18.13 -0.79
C ASP A 75 1.21 17.76 -0.79
N ALA A 76 1.48 16.48 -0.97
CA ALA A 76 2.84 15.97 -1.07
C ALA A 76 3.69 16.81 -2.04
N THR A 77 4.87 17.22 -1.60
CA THR A 77 5.78 18.01 -2.43
C THR A 77 6.24 17.18 -3.64
N ASP A 78 6.66 17.85 -4.71
CA ASP A 78 7.24 17.17 -5.90
C ASP A 78 8.38 16.23 -5.50
N HIS A 79 9.17 16.57 -4.49
CA HIS A 79 10.22 15.72 -3.96
C HIS A 79 9.68 14.45 -3.31
N GLU A 80 8.62 14.54 -2.49
CA GLU A 80 8.00 13.39 -1.85
C GLU A 80 7.33 12.47 -2.89
N LEU A 81 6.56 13.03 -3.83
CA LEU A 81 5.95 12.27 -4.92
C LEU A 81 7.00 11.56 -5.78
N ARG A 82 8.11 12.22 -6.07
CA ARG A 82 9.24 11.62 -6.79
C ARG A 82 9.81 10.43 -6.02
N ARG A 83 10.01 10.56 -4.71
CA ARG A 83 10.48 9.44 -3.88
C ARG A 83 9.50 8.27 -3.92
N ARG A 84 8.21 8.52 -3.72
CA ARG A 84 7.18 7.47 -3.75
C ARG A 84 7.08 6.75 -5.10
N ILE A 85 7.37 7.42 -6.21
CA ILE A 85 7.37 6.78 -7.54
C ILE A 85 8.64 5.95 -7.78
N PHE A 86 9.80 6.38 -7.29
CA PHE A 86 11.09 5.84 -7.70
C PHE A 86 11.91 5.16 -6.59
N ASP A 87 11.49 5.24 -5.34
CA ASP A 87 12.20 4.72 -4.16
C ASP A 87 11.32 3.72 -3.39
N HIS A 88 11.82 2.50 -3.22
CA HIS A 88 11.11 1.42 -2.52
C HIS A 88 10.86 1.77 -1.05
N SER A 89 11.85 2.26 -0.32
CA SER A 89 11.70 2.62 1.10
C SER A 89 10.67 3.72 1.30
N ALA A 90 10.61 4.71 0.40
CA ALA A 90 9.59 5.75 0.45
C ALA A 90 8.18 5.19 0.20
N ARG A 91 8.03 4.17 -0.65
CA ARG A 91 6.74 3.48 -0.86
C ARG A 91 6.31 2.71 0.38
N HIS A 92 7.21 1.98 1.02
CA HIS A 92 6.89 1.25 2.25
C HIS A 92 6.39 2.19 3.35
N LYS A 93 7.09 3.32 3.55
CA LYS A 93 6.66 4.35 4.50
C LYS A 93 5.30 4.93 4.14
N ALA A 94 5.10 5.32 2.88
CA ALA A 94 3.85 5.92 2.44
C ALA A 94 2.68 4.93 2.51
N ALA A 95 2.90 3.64 2.25
CA ALA A 95 1.88 2.60 2.40
C ALA A 95 1.46 2.45 3.87
N ALA A 96 2.40 2.42 4.81
CA ALA A 96 2.10 2.36 6.24
C ALA A 96 1.31 3.59 6.70
N ASP A 97 1.76 4.79 6.31
CA ASP A 97 1.11 6.05 6.71
C ASP A 97 -0.31 6.21 6.13
N LYS A 98 -0.61 5.61 5.00
CA LYS A 98 -1.84 5.84 4.22
C LYS A 98 -2.87 4.71 4.30
N THR A 99 -2.54 3.53 4.77
CA THR A 99 -3.55 2.49 5.05
C THR A 99 -4.60 2.95 6.07
N TRP A 100 -4.26 3.97 6.86
CA TRP A 100 -5.18 4.66 7.78
C TRP A 100 -6.21 5.56 7.08
N ALA A 101 -5.91 6.05 5.86
CA ALA A 101 -6.71 7.07 5.19
C ALA A 101 -7.65 6.53 4.12
N ILE A 102 -7.63 5.21 3.84
CA ILE A 102 -8.39 4.61 2.73
C ILE A 102 -9.36 3.57 3.26
N GLY A 103 -10.49 3.46 2.63
CA GLY A 103 -11.58 2.50 2.82
C GLY A 103 -11.72 1.82 4.20
N PRO A 104 -10.76 1.00 4.68
CA PRO A 104 -10.81 0.41 6.01
C PRO A 104 -10.94 1.45 7.11
N PHE A 105 -10.28 2.61 6.99
CA PHE A 105 -10.38 3.67 7.98
C PHE A 105 -11.83 4.10 8.19
N TRP A 106 -12.59 4.37 7.12
CA TRP A 106 -13.97 4.80 7.24
C TRP A 106 -14.88 3.67 7.73
N THR A 107 -14.64 2.43 7.29
CA THR A 107 -15.39 1.27 7.78
C THR A 107 -15.09 1.03 9.26
N VAL A 108 -13.82 1.01 9.63
CA VAL A 108 -13.37 0.86 11.02
C VAL A 108 -13.80 2.04 11.87
N MET A 109 -13.77 3.28 11.37
CA MET A 109 -14.32 4.45 12.07
C MET A 109 -15.82 4.35 12.26
N ALA A 110 -16.56 3.89 11.26
CA ALA A 110 -17.99 3.69 11.36
C ALA A 110 -18.35 2.56 12.32
N GLU A 111 -17.59 1.48 12.32
CA GLU A 111 -17.73 0.35 13.25
C GLU A 111 -17.28 0.75 14.66
N ALA A 112 -16.11 1.38 14.82
CA ALA A 112 -15.64 1.89 16.10
C ALA A 112 -16.59 2.96 16.67
N THR A 113 -17.20 3.78 15.82
CA THR A 113 -18.23 4.75 16.25
C THR A 113 -19.51 4.06 16.69
N ARG A 114 -19.94 2.99 16.03
CA ARG A 114 -21.10 2.17 16.42
C ARG A 114 -20.82 1.37 17.69
N GLU A 115 -19.62 0.82 17.83
CA GLU A 115 -19.18 0.03 18.98
C GLU A 115 -18.73 0.92 20.14
N HIS A 116 -18.44 2.21 19.87
CA HIS A 116 -18.12 3.21 20.87
C HIS A 116 -19.20 3.37 21.95
N VAL A 117 -20.42 3.11 21.61
CA VAL A 117 -21.54 3.07 22.57
C VAL A 117 -21.44 1.81 23.48
N ARG A 118 -20.63 0.81 23.11
CA ARG A 118 -20.51 -0.49 23.81
C ARG A 118 -19.18 -0.70 24.54
N LEU A 119 -18.09 -0.06 24.14
CA LEU A 119 -16.76 -0.32 24.67
C LEU A 119 -16.37 0.68 25.76
N SER A 120 -15.75 0.14 26.78
CA SER A 120 -15.24 0.73 28.02
C SER A 120 -14.82 2.22 27.92
N PRO A 121 -15.23 3.08 28.87
CA PRO A 121 -14.86 4.50 28.94
C PRO A 121 -13.34 4.75 29.13
N GLN A 122 -12.53 3.68 29.17
CA GLN A 122 -11.09 3.74 29.49
C GLN A 122 -10.20 4.14 28.30
N HIS A 123 -10.68 4.14 27.05
CA HIS A 123 -9.87 4.47 25.87
C HIS A 123 -10.34 5.75 25.20
N THR A 124 -9.40 6.59 24.79
CA THR A 124 -9.69 7.77 23.95
C THR A 124 -10.21 7.32 22.57
N PRO A 125 -10.92 8.18 21.84
CA PRO A 125 -11.35 7.88 20.47
C PRO A 125 -10.19 7.45 19.54
N GLN A 126 -9.00 8.05 19.69
CA GLN A 126 -7.82 7.73 18.91
C GLN A 126 -7.28 6.32 19.23
N GLU A 127 -7.20 5.95 20.52
CA GLU A 127 -6.76 4.60 20.94
C GLU A 127 -7.71 3.51 20.40
N ARG A 128 -9.00 3.77 20.38
CA ARG A 128 -9.99 2.79 19.87
C ARG A 128 -9.87 2.59 18.37
N VAL A 129 -9.65 3.67 17.61
CA VAL A 129 -9.37 3.58 16.19
C VAL A 129 -8.08 2.79 15.95
N ALA A 130 -7.03 3.04 16.73
CA ALA A 130 -5.77 2.30 16.64
C ALA A 130 -5.97 0.80 16.92
N ILE A 131 -6.72 0.45 17.97
CA ILE A 131 -7.03 -0.95 18.32
C ILE A 131 -7.85 -1.62 17.19
N ALA A 132 -8.88 -0.95 16.70
CA ALA A 132 -9.72 -1.49 15.63
C ALA A 132 -8.95 -1.69 14.32
N LEU A 133 -8.06 -0.74 13.96
CA LEU A 133 -7.19 -0.88 12.79
C LEU A 133 -6.17 -2.02 12.97
N ALA A 134 -5.57 -2.15 14.15
CA ALA A 134 -4.63 -3.23 14.44
C ALA A 134 -5.29 -4.63 14.36
N GLN A 135 -6.60 -4.71 14.54
CA GLN A 135 -7.38 -5.96 14.43
C GLN A 135 -7.94 -6.18 13.02
N HIS A 136 -7.83 -5.18 12.13
CA HIS A 136 -8.38 -5.31 10.78
C HIS A 136 -7.43 -6.13 9.90
N PRO A 137 -7.88 -7.26 9.30
CA PRO A 137 -7.00 -8.19 8.58
C PRO A 137 -6.35 -7.58 7.33
N GLU A 138 -6.86 -6.45 6.84
CA GLU A 138 -6.37 -5.76 5.65
C GLU A 138 -5.48 -4.54 6.00
N ALA A 139 -5.27 -4.24 7.28
CA ALA A 139 -4.42 -3.13 7.70
C ALA A 139 -2.95 -3.57 7.75
N LEU A 140 -2.07 -2.78 7.12
CA LEU A 140 -0.63 -2.99 7.26
C LEU A 140 -0.20 -2.63 8.69
N PRO A 141 0.74 -3.39 9.30
CA PRO A 141 1.29 -3.07 10.60
C PRO A 141 1.94 -1.67 10.61
N LEU A 142 1.90 -0.99 11.75
CA LEU A 142 2.49 0.36 11.90
C LEU A 142 4.00 0.38 11.61
N ASP A 143 4.70 -0.71 11.92
CA ASP A 143 6.12 -0.92 11.65
C ASP A 143 6.42 -1.47 10.24
N TRP A 144 5.41 -1.52 9.37
CA TRP A 144 5.54 -2.05 8.01
C TRP A 144 6.72 -1.44 7.25
N HIS A 145 6.92 -0.14 7.36
CA HIS A 145 7.95 0.57 6.62
C HIS A 145 9.38 0.14 7.01
N ASP A 146 9.58 -0.29 8.27
CA ASP A 146 10.87 -0.81 8.73
C ASP A 146 11.09 -2.27 8.33
N ARG A 147 10.01 -3.04 8.24
CA ARG A 147 10.04 -4.48 8.01
C ARG A 147 9.98 -4.89 6.55
N ALA A 148 9.27 -4.14 5.71
CA ALA A 148 8.99 -4.56 4.34
C ALA A 148 10.25 -4.77 3.50
N GLY A 149 11.23 -3.86 3.56
CA GLY A 149 12.49 -3.99 2.84
C GLY A 149 13.29 -5.22 3.27
N PRO A 150 13.67 -5.34 4.55
CA PRO A 150 14.36 -6.52 5.06
C PRO A 150 13.60 -7.84 4.81
N THR A 151 12.28 -7.86 4.99
CA THR A 151 11.46 -9.04 4.72
C THR A 151 11.52 -9.45 3.25
N ARG A 152 11.44 -8.48 2.32
CA ARG A 152 11.54 -8.75 0.89
C ARG A 152 12.91 -9.32 0.52
N GLU A 153 13.99 -8.76 1.05
CA GLU A 153 15.34 -9.24 0.80
C GLU A 153 15.55 -10.64 1.34
N ALA A 154 15.16 -10.90 2.59
CA ALA A 154 15.22 -12.24 3.17
C ALA A 154 14.35 -13.25 2.42
N ALA A 155 13.23 -12.81 1.85
CA ALA A 155 12.32 -13.67 1.07
C ALA A 155 12.85 -14.05 -0.32
N LEU A 156 13.90 -13.37 -0.82
CA LEU A 156 14.47 -13.59 -2.16
C LEU A 156 15.90 -14.11 -2.13
N TYR A 157 16.67 -13.80 -1.09
CA TYR A 157 18.11 -14.05 -1.08
C TYR A 157 18.50 -14.92 0.10
N VAL A 158 19.59 -15.68 -0.10
CA VAL A 158 20.29 -16.36 0.99
C VAL A 158 21.22 -15.35 1.66
N ASP A 159 21.15 -15.23 2.98
CA ASP A 159 21.94 -14.29 3.76
C ASP A 159 22.51 -14.96 5.02
N LEU A 160 23.59 -14.42 5.56
CA LEU A 160 24.22 -14.87 6.78
C LEU A 160 23.92 -13.91 7.92
N GLY A 161 23.02 -14.31 8.82
CA GLY A 161 22.72 -13.60 10.06
C GLY A 161 23.62 -14.00 11.23
N ALA A 162 23.39 -13.40 12.37
CA ALA A 162 24.12 -13.71 13.61
C ALA A 162 23.86 -15.13 14.13
N ASP A 163 22.73 -15.71 13.79
CA ASP A 163 22.22 -17.04 14.18
C ASP A 163 22.40 -18.11 13.10
N GLY A 164 22.99 -17.75 11.95
CA GLY A 164 23.28 -18.67 10.87
C GLY A 164 22.78 -18.22 9.51
N TRP A 165 22.77 -19.17 8.57
CA TRP A 165 22.26 -18.94 7.21
C TRP A 165 20.74 -18.90 7.19
N HIS A 166 20.19 -17.84 6.59
CA HIS A 166 18.77 -17.70 6.29
C HIS A 166 18.53 -17.91 4.79
N THR A 167 17.44 -18.58 4.47
CA THR A 167 17.08 -18.87 3.08
C THR A 167 15.61 -18.50 2.81
N PRO A 168 15.22 -18.24 1.56
CA PRO A 168 13.81 -18.06 1.21
C PRO A 168 12.90 -19.25 1.61
N GLY A 169 13.48 -20.43 1.81
CA GLY A 169 12.76 -21.63 2.27
C GLY A 169 12.36 -21.59 3.75
N ASP A 170 12.96 -20.70 4.54
CA ASP A 170 12.65 -20.55 5.98
C ASP A 170 11.35 -19.80 6.26
N PHE A 171 10.73 -19.22 5.22
CA PHE A 171 9.45 -18.52 5.35
C PHE A 171 8.30 -19.49 5.56
N ALA A 172 7.59 -19.33 6.67
CA ALA A 172 6.40 -20.10 6.98
C ALA A 172 5.18 -19.66 6.14
N ALA A 173 4.27 -20.59 5.88
CA ALA A 173 3.03 -20.33 5.16
C ALA A 173 2.20 -19.20 5.81
N GLU A 174 2.20 -19.13 7.12
CA GLU A 174 1.47 -18.14 7.92
C GLU A 174 1.90 -16.71 7.60
N THR A 175 3.17 -16.49 7.23
CA THR A 175 3.66 -15.16 6.81
C THR A 175 2.99 -14.72 5.52
N TYR A 176 2.86 -15.61 4.55
CA TYR A 176 2.13 -15.33 3.31
C TYR A 176 0.64 -15.10 3.59
N GLU A 177 -0.01 -16.00 4.34
CA GLU A 177 -1.44 -15.94 4.63
C GLU A 177 -1.84 -14.68 5.41
N SER A 178 -0.98 -14.19 6.29
CA SER A 178 -1.22 -12.93 7.02
C SER A 178 -1.05 -11.70 6.15
N LEU A 179 -0.09 -11.68 5.23
CA LEU A 179 0.19 -10.52 4.37
C LEU A 179 -0.75 -10.42 3.16
N ARG A 180 -1.24 -11.55 2.66
CA ARG A 180 -2.09 -11.61 1.47
C ARG A 180 -3.35 -10.74 1.56
N PRO A 181 -4.18 -10.80 2.61
CA PRO A 181 -5.37 -9.94 2.71
C PRO A 181 -5.01 -8.45 2.77
N MET A 182 -3.88 -8.09 3.38
CA MET A 182 -3.41 -6.71 3.46
C MET A 182 -3.06 -6.18 2.07
N ALA A 183 -2.26 -6.93 1.29
CA ALA A 183 -1.88 -6.54 -0.06
C ALA A 183 -3.09 -6.44 -1.00
N ALA A 184 -3.98 -7.44 -0.97
CA ALA A 184 -5.19 -7.47 -1.79
C ALA A 184 -6.18 -6.35 -1.40
N GLY A 185 -6.36 -6.09 -0.12
CA GLY A 185 -7.19 -5.02 0.41
C GLY A 185 -6.66 -3.66 -0.04
N TYR A 186 -5.36 -3.42 0.12
CA TYR A 186 -4.73 -2.16 -0.27
C TYR A 186 -4.91 -1.87 -1.76
N LEU A 187 -4.71 -2.86 -2.63
CA LEU A 187 -4.94 -2.74 -4.07
C LEU A 187 -6.40 -2.46 -4.40
N ARG A 188 -7.34 -3.22 -3.83
CA ARG A 188 -8.77 -3.04 -4.05
C ARG A 188 -9.23 -1.63 -3.69
N TYR A 189 -8.86 -1.13 -2.51
CA TYR A 189 -9.25 0.23 -2.08
C TYR A 189 -8.63 1.31 -2.96
N THR A 190 -7.38 1.16 -3.36
CA THR A 190 -6.71 2.13 -4.24
C THR A 190 -7.39 2.18 -5.61
N ARG A 191 -7.76 1.03 -6.17
CA ARG A 191 -8.50 0.95 -7.44
C ARG A 191 -9.85 1.63 -7.34
N THR A 192 -10.63 1.31 -6.30
CA THR A 192 -11.95 1.93 -6.08
C THR A 192 -11.83 3.45 -5.94
N ALA A 193 -10.87 3.95 -5.18
CA ALA A 193 -10.65 5.39 -5.02
C ALA A 193 -10.28 6.07 -6.34
N PHE A 194 -9.45 5.43 -7.16
CA PHE A 194 -9.08 5.96 -8.48
C PHE A 194 -10.28 6.04 -9.42
N GLU A 195 -11.08 4.98 -9.52
CA GLU A 195 -12.27 4.96 -10.38
C GLU A 195 -13.32 5.99 -9.93
N GLN A 196 -13.51 6.17 -8.62
CA GLN A 196 -14.39 7.19 -8.09
C GLN A 196 -13.92 8.60 -8.47
N HIS A 197 -12.64 8.92 -8.27
CA HIS A 197 -12.09 10.23 -8.67
C HIS A 197 -12.13 10.45 -10.17
N LYS A 198 -11.88 9.42 -10.96
CA LYS A 198 -12.01 9.49 -12.42
C LYS A 198 -13.43 9.85 -12.81
N TRP A 199 -14.44 9.18 -12.23
CA TRP A 199 -15.84 9.47 -12.48
C TRP A 199 -16.19 10.93 -12.08
N GLU A 200 -15.77 11.41 -10.92
CA GLU A 200 -16.00 12.77 -10.44
C GLU A 200 -15.41 13.84 -11.38
N VAL A 201 -14.22 13.58 -11.93
CA VAL A 201 -13.56 14.51 -12.86
C VAL A 201 -14.27 14.52 -14.23
N GLU A 202 -14.65 13.36 -14.75
CA GLU A 202 -15.29 13.21 -16.07
C GLU A 202 -16.74 13.72 -16.10
N HIS A 203 -17.43 13.75 -14.95
CA HIS A 203 -18.83 14.18 -14.85
C HIS A 203 -19.01 15.52 -14.12
N ARG A 204 -17.94 16.26 -13.90
CA ARG A 204 -18.02 17.58 -13.27
C ARG A 204 -18.76 18.55 -14.22
N PRO A 205 -19.81 19.26 -13.74
CA PRO A 205 -20.46 20.30 -14.54
C PRO A 205 -19.40 21.34 -14.98
N THR A 206 -19.31 21.60 -16.27
CA THR A 206 -18.52 22.74 -16.78
C THR A 206 -19.25 24.00 -16.36
N SER A 207 -18.78 24.66 -15.31
CA SER A 207 -19.24 25.99 -14.87
C SER A 207 -18.73 27.09 -15.75
#